data_05796b6e516fdcfc083f97c2bf92a948
#
_entry.id   05796b6e516fdcfc083f97c2bf92a948
#
_cell.length_a   1.000
_cell.length_b   1.000
_cell.length_c   1.000
_cell.angle_alpha   90.00
_cell.angle_beta   90.00
_cell.angle_gamma   90.00
#
_symmetry.space_group_name_H-M   'P 1'
#
loop_
_entity.id
_entity.type
_entity.pdbx_description
1 polymer ?
#
loop_
_entity_poly.entity_id
_entity_poly.type
_entity_poly.pdbx_seq_one_letter_code
_entity_poly.pdbx_strand_id
1 'polypeptide(L)'
;MKNIILVVLYNEIITKTHSFISLEKAFENSAHRTEGYEVLFWDNSNTSVNEAHVTEAISRLSKLGLAAKYINTPENLALSKLYNRVIELYQNEKDYLFVLDQDSEFDSGYFATFENIINHQAPDVILPVVKFKQQIVSPTKILYLKGFYYDSAPKGFINSSTVSAINSGMIIALSYIMKHGYRYNEQLRNYCTDDDIMQFVRKTKGSVFVMDYSFEHDLSLCTLNANSDSLRTRYNEMVRSKKILHSRNIFESAFVNAYFFAHRAYMAMKYKDIKYFKG
;
A
#
# COMPACT_ATOMS: atom_id res chain seq x y z
N MET A 1 -17.30 1.65 15.70
CA MET A 1 -16.32 1.00 14.81
C MET A 1 -14.94 1.50 15.17
N LYS A 2 -13.94 0.63 15.22
CA LYS A 2 -12.56 0.98 15.60
C LYS A 2 -11.62 0.65 14.44
N ASN A 3 -10.91 1.62 13.93
CA ASN A 3 -10.04 1.47 12.77
C ASN A 3 -8.58 1.77 13.14
N ILE A 4 -7.66 1.16 12.43
CA ILE A 4 -6.23 1.44 12.53
C ILE A 4 -5.72 2.05 11.23
N ILE A 5 -5.06 3.20 11.32
CA ILE A 5 -4.40 3.87 10.20
C ILE A 5 -2.91 3.60 10.36
N LEU A 6 -2.36 2.75 9.51
CA LEU A 6 -0.93 2.50 9.45
C LEU A 6 -0.28 3.49 8.49
N VAL A 7 0.71 4.23 8.96
CA VAL A 7 1.60 5.04 8.14
C VAL A 7 3.01 4.46 8.24
N VAL A 8 3.53 3.95 7.14
CA VAL A 8 4.89 3.41 7.07
C VAL A 8 5.86 4.54 6.76
N LEU A 9 6.86 4.71 7.63
CA LEU A 9 7.88 5.75 7.54
C LEU A 9 9.25 5.15 7.18
N TYR A 10 10.04 5.90 6.42
CA TYR A 10 11.43 5.56 6.13
C TYR A 10 12.27 6.81 5.88
N ASN A 11 13.23 7.07 6.77
CA ASN A 11 14.18 8.20 6.71
C ASN A 11 13.52 9.60 6.62
N GLU A 12 12.34 9.77 7.21
CA GLU A 12 11.59 11.02 7.19
C GLU A 12 11.15 11.44 8.60
N ILE A 13 11.06 12.74 8.83
CA ILE A 13 10.50 13.31 10.05
C ILE A 13 8.96 13.24 9.95
N ILE A 14 8.30 12.63 10.94
CA ILE A 14 6.85 12.38 10.94
C ILE A 14 6.05 13.62 10.52
N THR A 15 6.27 14.76 11.19
CA THR A 15 5.52 16.00 10.98
C THR A 15 5.75 16.65 9.62
N LYS A 16 6.73 16.16 8.84
CA LYS A 16 7.03 16.65 7.49
C LYS A 16 6.47 15.73 6.39
N THR A 17 5.97 14.56 6.74
CA THR A 17 5.39 13.62 5.78
C THR A 17 4.05 14.14 5.25
N HIS A 18 3.75 13.85 4.00
CA HIS A 18 2.46 14.22 3.38
C HIS A 18 1.31 13.54 4.11
N SER A 19 1.46 12.28 4.52
CA SER A 19 0.44 11.56 5.27
C SER A 19 0.12 12.22 6.61
N PHE A 20 1.14 12.68 7.36
CA PHE A 20 0.91 13.37 8.62
C PHE A 20 0.14 14.68 8.41
N ILE A 21 0.58 15.50 7.45
CA ILE A 21 -0.07 16.77 7.10
C ILE A 21 -1.52 16.54 6.64
N SER A 22 -1.73 15.48 5.85
CA SER A 22 -3.07 15.09 5.39
C SER A 22 -3.97 14.64 6.53
N LEU A 23 -3.44 13.85 7.48
CA LEU A 23 -4.17 13.44 8.68
C LEU A 23 -4.60 14.65 9.51
N GLU A 24 -3.69 15.59 9.79
CA GLU A 24 -4.04 16.79 10.55
C GLU A 24 -5.18 17.55 9.86
N LYS A 25 -5.03 17.88 8.58
CA LYS A 25 -6.05 18.61 7.81
C LYS A 25 -7.37 17.88 7.74
N ALA A 26 -7.34 16.55 7.57
CA ALA A 26 -8.54 15.75 7.45
C ALA A 26 -9.36 15.71 8.75
N PHE A 27 -8.70 15.72 9.89
CA PHE A 27 -9.35 15.62 11.21
C PHE A 27 -9.51 16.98 11.92
N GLU A 28 -8.82 18.04 11.50
CA GLU A 28 -8.94 19.38 12.08
C GLU A 28 -10.37 19.92 12.04
N ASN A 29 -11.12 19.64 10.98
CA ASN A 29 -12.49 20.11 10.77
C ASN A 29 -13.55 19.03 11.06
N SER A 30 -13.16 17.83 11.45
CA SER A 30 -14.06 16.71 11.68
C SER A 30 -14.38 16.51 13.15
N ALA A 31 -15.17 17.44 13.75
CA ALA A 31 -15.55 17.43 15.16
C ALA A 31 -16.29 16.15 15.65
N HIS A 32 -16.48 15.14 14.80
CA HIS A 32 -17.46 14.10 15.11
C HIS A 32 -16.98 12.64 15.08
N ARG A 33 -15.73 12.28 14.69
CA ARG A 33 -15.40 10.85 14.50
C ARG A 33 -13.97 10.42 14.80
N THR A 34 -13.18 11.20 15.50
CA THR A 34 -11.80 10.82 15.87
C THR A 34 -11.74 9.57 16.74
N GLU A 35 -12.73 9.35 17.60
CA GLU A 35 -12.80 8.20 18.51
C GLU A 35 -12.83 6.83 17.79
N GLY A 36 -13.19 6.81 16.52
CA GLY A 36 -13.20 5.61 15.67
C GLY A 36 -11.85 5.24 15.06
N TYR A 37 -10.82 6.07 15.23
CA TYR A 37 -9.53 5.89 14.57
C TYR A 37 -8.37 5.93 15.54
N GLU A 38 -7.35 5.11 15.23
CA GLU A 38 -6.04 5.14 15.88
C GLU A 38 -4.98 5.18 14.79
N VAL A 39 -3.96 6.02 14.94
CA VAL A 39 -2.84 6.13 13.99
C VAL A 39 -1.64 5.38 14.54
N LEU A 40 -1.06 4.51 13.72
CA LEU A 40 0.20 3.86 13.99
C LEU A 40 1.25 4.36 12.99
N PHE A 41 2.20 5.14 13.47
CA PHE A 41 3.42 5.43 12.73
C PHE A 41 4.41 4.30 12.94
N TRP A 42 4.69 3.54 11.86
CA TRP A 42 5.70 2.50 11.89
C TRP A 42 6.94 2.98 11.14
N ASP A 43 7.94 3.36 11.90
CA ASP A 43 9.22 3.83 11.36
C ASP A 43 10.15 2.65 11.11
N ASN A 44 10.37 2.39 9.83
CA ASN A 44 11.23 1.30 9.34
C ASN A 44 12.66 1.78 9.02
N SER A 45 13.04 2.95 9.51
CA SER A 45 14.38 3.53 9.33
C SER A 45 15.42 2.84 10.20
N ASN A 46 16.64 2.74 9.69
CA ASN A 46 17.77 2.17 10.42
C ASN A 46 18.18 2.99 11.66
N THR A 47 17.86 4.27 11.66
CA THR A 47 18.06 5.18 12.80
C THR A 47 16.71 5.71 13.24
N SER A 48 16.43 5.64 14.54
CA SER A 48 15.19 6.20 15.10
C SER A 48 15.12 7.71 14.88
N VAL A 49 13.92 8.21 14.63
CA VAL A 49 13.63 9.65 14.68
C VAL A 49 13.86 10.15 16.09
N ASN A 50 14.29 11.42 16.23
CA ASN A 50 14.44 12.06 17.51
C ASN A 50 13.12 12.01 18.30
N GLU A 51 13.17 11.58 19.56
CA GLU A 51 12.00 11.47 20.46
C GLU A 51 11.16 12.76 20.54
N ALA A 52 11.80 13.93 20.43
CA ALA A 52 11.10 15.21 20.41
C ALA A 52 10.14 15.32 19.22
N HIS A 53 10.53 14.85 18.03
CA HIS A 53 9.66 14.84 16.83
C HIS A 53 8.52 13.84 16.95
N VAL A 54 8.77 12.69 17.59
CA VAL A 54 7.71 11.70 17.87
C VAL A 54 6.69 12.28 18.85
N THR A 55 7.17 12.87 19.95
CA THR A 55 6.31 13.52 20.96
C THR A 55 5.51 14.66 20.36
N GLU A 56 6.12 15.49 19.53
CA GLU A 56 5.44 16.56 18.81
C GLU A 56 4.30 16.03 17.95
N ALA A 57 4.58 15.02 17.11
CA ALA A 57 3.60 14.42 16.20
C ALA A 57 2.41 13.82 16.96
N ILE A 58 2.67 13.02 18.00
CA ILE A 58 1.63 12.42 18.83
C ILE A 58 0.81 13.49 19.54
N SER A 59 1.46 14.52 20.10
CA SER A 59 0.77 15.63 20.79
C SER A 59 -0.16 16.40 19.83
N ARG A 60 0.28 16.66 18.59
CA ARG A 60 -0.54 17.36 17.59
C ARG A 60 -1.79 16.57 17.24
N LEU A 61 -1.69 15.27 16.96
CA LEU A 61 -2.85 14.42 16.68
C LEU A 61 -3.76 14.24 17.89
N SER A 62 -3.19 14.13 19.09
CA SER A 62 -3.97 14.03 20.33
C SER A 62 -4.83 15.28 20.59
N LYS A 63 -4.35 16.48 20.24
CA LYS A 63 -5.15 17.72 20.30
C LYS A 63 -6.36 17.70 19.39
N LEU A 64 -6.31 16.91 18.31
CA LEU A 64 -7.43 16.68 17.40
C LEU A 64 -8.35 15.52 17.87
N GLY A 65 -8.03 14.89 19.00
CA GLY A 65 -8.76 13.74 19.52
C GLY A 65 -8.39 12.40 18.88
N LEU A 66 -7.31 12.34 18.06
CA LEU A 66 -6.80 11.12 17.47
C LEU A 66 -5.80 10.43 18.40
N ALA A 67 -6.04 9.17 18.72
CA ALA A 67 -5.02 8.33 19.35
C ALA A 67 -3.90 8.03 18.34
N ALA A 68 -2.65 8.17 18.76
CA ALA A 68 -1.50 7.87 17.91
C ALA A 68 -0.42 7.11 18.69
N LYS A 69 0.24 6.18 17.99
CA LYS A 69 1.36 5.38 18.49
C LYS A 69 2.53 5.45 17.51
N TYR A 70 3.72 5.22 18.01
CA TYR A 70 4.94 5.12 17.23
C TYR A 70 5.69 3.84 17.57
N ILE A 71 6.13 3.13 16.54
CA ILE A 71 7.01 1.95 16.63
C ILE A 71 8.18 2.17 15.67
N ASN A 72 9.40 1.92 16.13
CA ASN A 72 10.58 1.90 15.28
C ASN A 72 11.15 0.48 15.18
N THR A 73 11.55 0.08 13.97
CA THR A 73 12.24 -1.17 13.68
C THR A 73 13.54 -0.88 12.93
N PRO A 74 14.66 -0.61 13.67
CA PRO A 74 15.93 -0.18 13.09
C PRO A 74 16.58 -1.24 12.18
N GLU A 75 16.15 -2.49 12.27
CA GLU A 75 16.56 -3.57 11.36
C GLU A 75 16.00 -3.44 9.94
N ASN A 76 15.18 -2.42 9.64
CA ASN A 76 14.52 -2.21 8.35
C ASN A 76 13.85 -3.49 7.85
N LEU A 77 12.76 -3.84 8.50
CA LEU A 77 11.99 -5.05 8.20
C LEU A 77 11.51 -5.09 6.74
N ALA A 78 11.36 -6.29 6.22
CA ALA A 78 10.55 -6.50 5.03
C ALA A 78 9.12 -5.99 5.27
N LEU A 79 8.52 -5.24 4.32
CA LEU A 79 7.17 -4.69 4.46
C LEU A 79 6.14 -5.78 4.76
N SER A 80 6.29 -6.97 4.15
CA SER A 80 5.44 -8.12 4.44
C SER A 80 5.44 -8.53 5.91
N LYS A 81 6.63 -8.52 6.55
CA LYS A 81 6.77 -8.82 7.99
C LYS A 81 6.16 -7.71 8.85
N LEU A 82 6.35 -6.45 8.45
CA LEU A 82 5.76 -5.30 9.11
C LEU A 82 4.22 -5.41 9.09
N TYR A 83 3.65 -5.64 7.92
CA TYR A 83 2.19 -5.80 7.79
C TYR A 83 1.65 -7.00 8.58
N ASN A 84 2.36 -8.13 8.61
CA ASN A 84 1.98 -9.27 9.43
C ASN A 84 1.96 -8.91 10.93
N ARG A 85 2.95 -8.17 11.43
CA ARG A 85 2.98 -7.69 12.82
C ARG A 85 1.81 -6.75 13.12
N VAL A 86 1.48 -5.83 12.20
CA VAL A 86 0.31 -4.94 12.36
C VAL A 86 -0.99 -5.75 12.42
N ILE A 87 -1.16 -6.72 11.54
CA ILE A 87 -2.33 -7.62 11.55
C ILE A 87 -2.41 -8.35 12.89
N GLU A 88 -1.33 -8.92 13.40
CA GLU A 88 -1.29 -9.63 14.69
C GLU A 88 -1.68 -8.73 15.86
N LEU A 89 -1.19 -7.48 15.88
CA LEU A 89 -1.48 -6.52 16.93
C LEU A 89 -2.95 -6.09 16.96
N TYR A 90 -3.60 -5.98 15.81
CA TYR A 90 -4.87 -5.27 15.69
C TYR A 90 -6.05 -6.11 15.19
N GLN A 91 -5.85 -7.33 14.67
CA GLN A 91 -6.92 -8.12 14.04
C GLN A 91 -8.11 -8.45 14.96
N ASN A 92 -7.92 -8.47 16.28
CA ASN A 92 -8.96 -8.76 17.28
C ASN A 92 -9.58 -7.49 17.90
N GLU A 93 -9.00 -6.32 17.64
CA GLU A 93 -9.35 -5.06 18.30
C GLU A 93 -9.91 -4.01 17.34
N LYS A 94 -9.61 -4.14 16.06
CA LYS A 94 -9.95 -3.16 15.03
C LYS A 94 -10.76 -3.81 13.91
N ASP A 95 -11.59 -3.00 13.26
CA ASP A 95 -12.47 -3.44 12.19
C ASP A 95 -11.78 -3.37 10.82
N TYR A 96 -11.10 -2.23 10.54
CA TYR A 96 -10.40 -1.98 9.28
C TYR A 96 -8.97 -1.50 9.49
N LEU A 97 -8.09 -1.95 8.59
CA LEU A 97 -6.72 -1.49 8.45
C LEU A 97 -6.60 -0.59 7.23
N PHE A 98 -6.23 0.67 7.44
CA PHE A 98 -5.84 1.62 6.40
C PHE A 98 -4.34 1.53 6.19
N VAL A 99 -3.90 1.32 4.97
CA VAL A 99 -2.48 1.26 4.63
C VAL A 99 -2.10 2.53 3.88
N LEU A 100 -1.23 3.34 4.47
CA LEU A 100 -0.74 4.58 3.91
C LEU A 100 0.79 4.59 3.87
N ASP A 101 1.33 5.13 2.79
CA ASP A 101 2.75 5.44 2.69
C ASP A 101 2.99 6.87 3.21
N GLN A 102 4.20 7.21 3.62
CA GLN A 102 4.55 8.54 4.15
C GLN A 102 4.27 9.69 3.17
N ASP A 103 4.24 9.42 1.87
CA ASP A 103 4.01 10.34 0.77
C ASP A 103 2.56 10.36 0.26
N SER A 104 1.63 9.65 0.93
CA SER A 104 0.20 9.68 0.59
C SER A 104 -0.40 11.04 0.92
N GLU A 105 -1.05 11.68 -0.07
CA GLU A 105 -1.68 12.98 0.07
C GLU A 105 -3.19 12.86 -0.13
N PHE A 106 -3.96 13.14 0.93
CA PHE A 106 -5.42 12.98 0.95
C PHE A 106 -6.07 14.07 1.82
N ASP A 107 -7.39 14.19 1.73
CA ASP A 107 -8.19 15.11 2.53
C ASP A 107 -9.29 14.38 3.33
N SER A 108 -10.17 15.14 4.00
CA SER A 108 -11.28 14.61 4.78
C SER A 108 -12.28 13.77 3.95
N GLY A 109 -12.34 13.98 2.64
CA GLY A 109 -13.19 13.22 1.72
C GLY A 109 -12.84 11.75 1.69
N TYR A 110 -11.59 11.38 1.92
CA TYR A 110 -11.16 9.98 2.02
C TYR A 110 -11.90 9.24 3.14
N PHE A 111 -11.89 9.79 4.36
CA PHE A 111 -12.57 9.19 5.51
C PHE A 111 -14.08 9.29 5.41
N ALA A 112 -14.62 10.44 4.95
CA ALA A 112 -16.05 10.61 4.76
C ALA A 112 -16.63 9.61 3.74
N THR A 113 -15.90 9.36 2.65
CA THR A 113 -16.31 8.36 1.65
C THR A 113 -16.24 6.95 2.23
N PHE A 114 -15.18 6.60 2.96
CA PHE A 114 -15.08 5.32 3.67
C PHE A 114 -16.27 5.12 4.62
N GLU A 115 -16.57 6.07 5.47
CA GLU A 115 -17.67 5.98 6.44
C GLU A 115 -19.03 5.82 5.77
N ASN A 116 -19.25 6.53 4.66
CA ASN A 116 -20.48 6.35 3.88
C ASN A 116 -20.59 4.93 3.30
N ILE A 117 -19.49 4.35 2.82
CA ILE A 117 -19.48 2.98 2.30
C ILE A 117 -19.85 1.99 3.40
N ILE A 118 -19.16 2.04 4.55
CA ILE A 118 -19.35 1.03 5.61
C ILE A 118 -20.68 1.15 6.35
N ASN A 119 -21.34 2.29 6.29
CA ASN A 119 -22.69 2.46 6.83
C ASN A 119 -23.75 1.70 6.01
N HIS A 120 -23.48 1.37 4.75
CA HIS A 120 -24.44 0.72 3.84
C HIS A 120 -23.97 -0.65 3.36
N GLN A 121 -22.66 -0.93 3.44
CA GLN A 121 -22.03 -2.10 2.84
C GLN A 121 -20.83 -2.53 3.67
N ALA A 122 -20.42 -3.78 3.55
CA ALA A 122 -19.27 -4.33 4.29
C ALA A 122 -18.31 -5.03 3.31
N PRO A 123 -17.60 -4.28 2.45
CA PRO A 123 -16.63 -4.89 1.54
C PRO A 123 -15.39 -5.37 2.28
N ASP A 124 -14.75 -6.44 1.75
CA ASP A 124 -13.54 -7.00 2.30
C ASP A 124 -12.32 -6.09 2.04
N VAL A 125 -12.31 -5.42 0.88
CA VAL A 125 -11.28 -4.45 0.49
C VAL A 125 -11.91 -3.22 -0.14
N ILE A 126 -11.48 -2.05 0.29
CA ILE A 126 -11.91 -0.76 -0.25
C ILE A 126 -10.68 -0.07 -0.85
N LEU A 127 -10.81 0.42 -2.08
CA LEU A 127 -9.73 1.01 -2.85
C LEU A 127 -10.08 2.45 -3.24
N PRO A 128 -9.25 3.44 -2.97
CA PRO A 128 -9.35 4.74 -3.62
C PRO A 128 -8.89 4.65 -5.07
N VAL A 129 -9.22 5.67 -5.86
CA VAL A 129 -8.62 5.87 -7.17
C VAL A 129 -7.33 6.66 -7.00
N VAL A 130 -6.20 6.02 -7.25
CA VAL A 130 -4.89 6.69 -7.19
C VAL A 130 -4.49 7.12 -8.59
N LYS A 131 -4.05 8.37 -8.70
CA LYS A 131 -3.61 8.97 -9.96
C LYS A 131 -2.15 9.37 -9.90
N PHE A 132 -1.51 9.37 -11.04
CA PHE A 132 -0.19 9.95 -11.28
C PHE A 132 -0.23 10.75 -12.57
N LYS A 133 0.00 12.06 -12.49
CA LYS A 133 -0.10 12.99 -13.64
C LYS A 133 -1.41 12.79 -14.42
N GLN A 134 -2.54 12.80 -13.72
CA GLN A 134 -3.89 12.60 -14.26
C GLN A 134 -4.19 11.17 -14.76
N GLN A 135 -3.21 10.28 -14.85
CA GLN A 135 -3.43 8.89 -15.23
C GLN A 135 -3.85 8.07 -14.00
N ILE A 136 -4.89 7.25 -14.15
CA ILE A 136 -5.27 6.28 -13.12
C ILE A 136 -4.21 5.19 -13.06
N VAL A 137 -3.56 5.04 -11.91
CA VAL A 137 -2.50 4.05 -11.68
C VAL A 137 -2.94 2.95 -10.72
N SER A 138 -4.00 3.18 -9.95
CA SER A 138 -4.66 2.18 -9.09
C SER A 138 -6.14 2.55 -8.91
N PRO A 139 -7.06 1.54 -8.90
CA PRO A 139 -6.80 0.13 -9.24
C PRO A 139 -6.43 -0.08 -10.71
N THR A 140 -5.97 -1.27 -11.05
CA THR A 140 -5.65 -1.70 -12.42
C THR A 140 -6.37 -2.99 -12.77
N LYS A 141 -6.64 -3.21 -14.07
CA LYS A 141 -6.97 -4.56 -14.57
C LYS A 141 -5.70 -5.40 -14.59
N ILE A 142 -5.79 -6.66 -14.22
CA ILE A 142 -4.63 -7.57 -14.27
C ILE A 142 -4.95 -8.79 -15.14
N LEU A 143 -4.01 -9.13 -16.01
CA LEU A 143 -3.98 -10.37 -16.74
C LEU A 143 -2.66 -11.08 -16.40
N TYR A 144 -2.73 -12.01 -15.48
CA TYR A 144 -1.60 -12.76 -14.93
C TYR A 144 -0.48 -11.86 -14.36
N LEU A 145 0.57 -11.56 -15.11
CA LEU A 145 1.69 -10.71 -14.69
C LEU A 145 1.54 -9.25 -15.10
N LYS A 146 0.66 -8.96 -16.06
CA LYS A 146 0.56 -7.65 -16.69
C LYS A 146 -0.64 -6.87 -16.18
N GLY A 147 -0.38 -5.69 -15.62
CA GLY A 147 -1.39 -4.69 -15.28
C GLY A 147 -1.75 -3.82 -16.49
N PHE A 148 -3.00 -3.38 -16.53
CA PHE A 148 -3.52 -2.43 -17.52
C PHE A 148 -4.28 -1.34 -16.79
N TYR A 149 -4.00 -0.10 -17.12
CA TYR A 149 -4.71 1.03 -16.54
C TYR A 149 -6.16 1.10 -17.02
N TYR A 150 -7.01 1.69 -16.21
CA TYR A 150 -8.37 2.01 -16.59
C TYR A 150 -8.37 3.36 -17.33
N ASP A 151 -9.16 3.47 -18.38
CA ASP A 151 -9.39 4.74 -19.10
C ASP A 151 -10.30 5.68 -18.31
N SER A 152 -11.21 5.10 -17.50
CA SER A 152 -12.10 5.80 -16.57
C SER A 152 -12.13 5.10 -15.23
N ALA A 153 -12.22 5.86 -14.16
CA ALA A 153 -12.22 5.32 -12.80
C ALA A 153 -13.41 4.37 -12.57
N PRO A 154 -13.16 3.11 -12.20
CA PRO A 154 -14.24 2.24 -11.75
C PRO A 154 -14.80 2.76 -10.43
N LYS A 155 -16.08 2.47 -10.14
CA LYS A 155 -16.77 2.86 -8.90
C LYS A 155 -17.64 1.73 -8.38
N GLY A 156 -17.80 1.65 -7.06
CA GLY A 156 -18.61 0.63 -6.42
C GLY A 156 -17.96 -0.74 -6.45
N PHE A 157 -18.78 -1.79 -6.32
CA PHE A 157 -18.25 -3.16 -6.39
C PHE A 157 -17.73 -3.50 -7.77
N ILE A 158 -16.53 -4.04 -7.81
CA ILE A 158 -15.88 -4.49 -9.04
C ILE A 158 -15.52 -5.98 -8.98
N ASN A 159 -15.29 -6.59 -10.13
CA ASN A 159 -14.90 -7.98 -10.21
C ASN A 159 -13.47 -8.18 -9.65
N SER A 160 -13.36 -8.79 -8.49
CA SER A 160 -12.07 -9.05 -7.83
C SER A 160 -11.16 -9.99 -8.63
N SER A 161 -11.69 -10.84 -9.52
CA SER A 161 -10.89 -11.82 -10.27
C SER A 161 -9.88 -11.21 -11.25
N THR A 162 -10.10 -9.95 -11.65
CA THR A 162 -9.27 -9.26 -12.66
C THR A 162 -8.73 -7.92 -12.19
N VAL A 163 -8.72 -7.66 -10.89
CA VAL A 163 -8.24 -6.40 -10.33
C VAL A 163 -6.95 -6.57 -9.55
N SER A 164 -6.09 -5.56 -9.62
CA SER A 164 -4.96 -5.32 -8.72
C SER A 164 -4.98 -3.87 -8.26
N ALA A 165 -4.29 -3.58 -7.19
CA ALA A 165 -4.16 -2.24 -6.63
C ALA A 165 -2.81 -2.08 -5.93
N ILE A 166 -2.40 -0.84 -5.67
CA ILE A 166 -1.24 -0.53 -4.82
C ILE A 166 -1.68 -0.43 -3.35
N ASN A 167 -0.73 -0.51 -2.43
CA ASN A 167 -1.01 -0.39 -0.99
C ASN A 167 -1.50 0.99 -0.58
N SER A 168 -0.99 2.07 -1.22
CA SER A 168 -1.32 3.44 -0.85
C SER A 168 -2.82 3.71 -0.86
N GLY A 169 -3.38 3.95 0.32
CA GLY A 169 -4.81 4.19 0.52
C GLY A 169 -5.69 2.94 0.51
N MET A 170 -5.15 1.73 0.41
CA MET A 170 -5.92 0.50 0.51
C MET A 170 -6.48 0.35 1.94
N ILE A 171 -7.76 -0.02 2.03
CA ILE A 171 -8.44 -0.30 3.30
C ILE A 171 -8.89 -1.75 3.29
N ILE A 172 -8.55 -2.50 4.34
CA ILE A 172 -8.76 -3.93 4.43
C ILE A 172 -9.58 -4.26 5.67
N ALA A 173 -10.67 -4.99 5.52
CA ALA A 173 -11.42 -5.52 6.66
C ALA A 173 -10.59 -6.57 7.40
N LEU A 174 -10.30 -6.35 8.68
CA LEU A 174 -9.52 -7.30 9.47
C LEU A 174 -10.27 -8.61 9.73
N SER A 175 -11.61 -8.55 9.78
CA SER A 175 -12.47 -9.74 9.82
C SER A 175 -12.27 -10.65 8.60
N TYR A 176 -12.05 -10.08 7.42
CA TYR A 176 -11.75 -10.85 6.20
C TYR A 176 -10.38 -11.54 6.30
N ILE A 177 -9.35 -10.82 6.78
CA ILE A 177 -8.02 -11.37 7.04
C ILE A 177 -8.10 -12.56 8.01
N MET A 178 -8.81 -12.37 9.14
CA MET A 178 -8.98 -13.41 10.17
C MET A 178 -9.74 -14.62 9.65
N LYS A 179 -10.88 -14.40 8.98
CA LYS A 179 -11.72 -15.46 8.42
C LYS A 179 -10.96 -16.43 7.54
N HIS A 180 -9.99 -15.94 6.80
CA HIS A 180 -9.22 -16.73 5.82
C HIS A 180 -7.81 -17.07 6.31
N GLY A 181 -7.39 -16.63 7.50
CA GLY A 181 -6.05 -16.85 8.04
C GLY A 181 -4.95 -16.29 7.15
N TYR A 182 -5.20 -15.15 6.47
CA TYR A 182 -4.22 -14.57 5.56
C TYR A 182 -3.01 -14.01 6.30
N ARG A 183 -1.86 -14.24 5.72
CA ARG A 183 -0.59 -13.61 6.08
C ARG A 183 0.17 -13.27 4.81
N TYR A 184 0.81 -12.11 4.80
CA TYR A 184 1.73 -11.72 3.74
C TYR A 184 2.90 -12.71 3.64
N ASN A 185 3.33 -12.98 2.41
CA ASN A 185 4.52 -13.81 2.18
C ASN A 185 5.78 -13.06 2.62
N GLU A 186 6.41 -13.51 3.70
CA GLU A 186 7.57 -12.85 4.32
C GLU A 186 8.85 -12.84 3.48
N GLN A 187 8.86 -13.53 2.35
CA GLN A 187 9.95 -13.46 1.37
C GLN A 187 9.89 -12.16 0.52
N LEU A 188 8.75 -11.46 0.55
CA LEU A 188 8.56 -10.17 -0.14
C LEU A 188 9.12 -9.05 0.75
N ARG A 189 10.09 -8.29 0.23
CA ARG A 189 10.69 -7.21 1.00
C ARG A 189 9.92 -5.89 0.81
N ASN A 190 10.23 -5.15 -0.25
CA ASN A 190 9.66 -3.81 -0.47
C ASN A 190 8.65 -3.77 -1.61
N TYR A 191 8.63 -4.78 -2.47
CA TYR A 191 7.78 -4.82 -3.67
C TYR A 191 6.85 -6.01 -3.67
N CYS A 192 5.71 -5.83 -4.34
CA CYS A 192 4.69 -6.85 -4.57
C CYS A 192 3.96 -7.33 -3.31
N THR A 193 4.00 -6.61 -2.20
CA THR A 193 3.12 -6.89 -1.05
C THR A 193 1.66 -6.58 -1.39
N ASP A 194 1.42 -5.54 -2.19
CA ASP A 194 0.15 -5.21 -2.81
C ASP A 194 -0.35 -6.31 -3.77
N ASP A 195 0.54 -6.83 -4.61
CA ASP A 195 0.21 -7.96 -5.47
C ASP A 195 -0.13 -9.24 -4.69
N ASP A 196 0.54 -9.48 -3.57
CA ASP A 196 0.31 -10.65 -2.70
C ASP A 196 -1.09 -10.63 -2.12
N ILE A 197 -1.49 -9.54 -1.47
CA ILE A 197 -2.84 -9.43 -0.92
C ILE A 197 -3.90 -9.42 -2.03
N MET A 198 -3.67 -8.72 -3.15
CA MET A 198 -4.62 -8.74 -4.25
C MET A 198 -4.70 -10.10 -4.95
N GLN A 199 -3.63 -10.89 -4.97
CA GLN A 199 -3.68 -12.28 -5.42
C GLN A 199 -4.52 -13.15 -4.47
N PHE A 200 -4.39 -12.94 -3.17
CA PHE A 200 -5.22 -13.59 -2.17
C PHE A 200 -6.70 -13.21 -2.32
N VAL A 201 -7.01 -11.91 -2.50
CA VAL A 201 -8.37 -11.42 -2.75
C VAL A 201 -8.98 -12.04 -4.00
N ARG A 202 -8.22 -12.14 -5.09
CA ARG A 202 -8.66 -12.84 -6.32
C ARG A 202 -8.97 -14.32 -6.07
N LYS A 203 -8.10 -15.01 -5.32
CA LYS A 203 -8.22 -16.45 -5.03
C LYS A 203 -9.45 -16.76 -4.17
N THR A 204 -9.72 -15.93 -3.18
CA THR A 204 -10.85 -16.12 -2.24
C THR A 204 -12.14 -15.47 -2.73
N LYS A 205 -12.09 -14.77 -3.87
CA LYS A 205 -13.22 -13.97 -4.42
C LYS A 205 -13.72 -12.93 -3.41
N GLY A 206 -12.80 -12.32 -2.67
CA GLY A 206 -13.12 -11.24 -1.73
C GLY A 206 -13.82 -10.08 -2.43
N SER A 207 -14.75 -9.44 -1.74
CA SER A 207 -15.47 -8.29 -2.26
C SER A 207 -14.59 -7.05 -2.32
N VAL A 208 -14.48 -6.44 -3.49
CA VAL A 208 -13.68 -5.22 -3.70
C VAL A 208 -14.58 -4.07 -4.08
N PHE A 209 -14.50 -2.98 -3.32
CA PHE A 209 -15.25 -1.75 -3.57
C PHE A 209 -14.30 -0.61 -3.92
N VAL A 210 -14.54 0.08 -5.02
CA VAL A 210 -13.78 1.28 -5.41
C VAL A 210 -14.54 2.53 -4.98
N MET A 211 -13.86 3.38 -4.19
CA MET A 211 -14.39 4.63 -3.66
C MET A 211 -14.65 5.63 -4.78
N ASP A 212 -15.67 6.47 -4.63
CA ASP A 212 -15.80 7.69 -5.42
C ASP A 212 -14.92 8.80 -4.83
N TYR A 213 -13.65 8.48 -4.68
CA TYR A 213 -12.61 9.35 -4.15
C TYR A 213 -11.28 9.08 -4.84
N SER A 214 -10.53 10.12 -5.14
CA SER A 214 -9.22 10.00 -5.77
C SER A 214 -8.20 10.94 -5.17
N PHE A 215 -6.94 10.52 -5.11
CA PHE A 215 -5.80 11.36 -4.76
C PHE A 215 -4.60 11.11 -5.67
N GLU A 216 -3.69 12.08 -5.71
CA GLU A 216 -2.43 11.97 -6.44
C GLU A 216 -1.39 11.27 -5.57
N HIS A 217 -0.58 10.42 -6.19
CA HIS A 217 0.53 9.73 -5.54
C HIS A 217 1.71 9.60 -6.48
N ASP A 218 2.92 9.88 -6.00
CA ASP A 218 4.12 9.74 -6.81
C ASP A 218 4.60 8.29 -6.82
N LEU A 219 4.56 7.68 -8.00
CA LEU A 219 5.01 6.30 -8.15
C LEU A 219 6.54 6.24 -8.21
N SER A 220 7.15 5.70 -7.20
CA SER A 220 8.62 5.57 -7.08
C SER A 220 9.30 4.84 -8.24
N LEU A 221 8.56 4.01 -9.00
CA LEU A 221 9.04 3.34 -10.22
C LEU A 221 8.91 4.21 -11.47
N CYS A 222 8.09 5.29 -11.42
CA CYS A 222 7.80 6.16 -12.56
C CYS A 222 8.54 7.49 -12.50
N THR A 223 9.18 7.85 -11.39
CA THR A 223 9.98 9.06 -11.26
C THR A 223 11.27 8.94 -12.07
N LEU A 224 11.22 9.47 -13.30
CA LEU A 224 12.31 9.48 -14.27
C LEU A 224 13.57 10.23 -13.81
N ASN A 225 13.52 10.92 -12.68
CA ASN A 225 14.66 11.61 -12.06
C ASN A 225 15.51 10.71 -11.16
N ALA A 226 15.14 9.44 -10.97
CA ALA A 226 15.98 8.51 -10.24
C ALA A 226 17.21 8.13 -11.08
N ASN A 227 18.37 8.13 -10.45
CA ASN A 227 19.61 7.61 -11.03
C ASN A 227 19.33 6.23 -11.67
N SER A 228 19.90 5.97 -12.85
CA SER A 228 19.74 4.70 -13.60
C SER A 228 20.03 3.45 -12.75
N ASP A 229 20.97 3.54 -11.81
CA ASP A 229 21.31 2.46 -10.90
C ASP A 229 20.19 2.18 -9.88
N SER A 230 19.54 3.21 -9.36
CA SER A 230 18.41 3.09 -8.46
C SER A 230 17.20 2.46 -9.17
N LEU A 231 16.88 2.90 -10.38
CA LEU A 231 15.78 2.31 -11.18
C LEU A 231 16.04 0.83 -11.47
N ARG A 232 17.28 0.46 -11.79
CA ARG A 232 17.64 -0.93 -12.05
C ARG A 232 17.53 -1.78 -10.78
N THR A 233 17.99 -1.27 -9.64
CA THR A 233 17.88 -1.96 -8.34
C THR A 233 16.42 -2.24 -8.01
N ARG A 234 15.55 -1.24 -8.10
CA ARG A 234 14.10 -1.37 -7.89
C ARG A 234 13.47 -2.37 -8.86
N TYR A 235 13.84 -2.29 -10.14
CA TYR A 235 13.38 -3.24 -11.15
C TYR A 235 13.76 -4.68 -10.81
N ASN A 236 15.00 -4.92 -10.43
CA ASN A 236 15.48 -6.27 -10.07
C ASN A 236 14.77 -6.80 -8.84
N GLU A 237 14.51 -5.97 -7.83
CA GLU A 237 13.76 -6.36 -6.65
C GLU A 237 12.30 -6.69 -7.00
N MET A 238 11.65 -5.89 -7.84
CA MET A 238 10.31 -6.18 -8.36
C MET A 238 10.27 -7.50 -9.13
N VAL A 239 11.23 -7.76 -10.02
CA VAL A 239 11.32 -9.03 -10.76
C VAL A 239 11.50 -10.21 -9.82
N ARG A 240 12.35 -10.09 -8.80
CA ARG A 240 12.54 -11.12 -7.78
C ARG A 240 11.23 -11.41 -7.04
N SER A 241 10.53 -10.38 -6.60
CA SER A 241 9.26 -10.49 -5.88
C SER A 241 8.17 -11.13 -6.74
N LYS A 242 8.05 -10.73 -8.01
CA LYS A 242 7.12 -11.36 -8.96
C LYS A 242 7.43 -12.85 -9.17
N LYS A 243 8.71 -13.23 -9.25
CA LYS A 243 9.11 -14.64 -9.32
C LYS A 243 8.70 -15.41 -8.07
N ILE A 244 8.83 -14.84 -6.88
CA ILE A 244 8.37 -15.47 -5.63
C ILE A 244 6.86 -15.73 -5.68
N LEU A 245 6.08 -14.75 -6.09
CA LEU A 245 4.61 -14.87 -6.15
C LEU A 245 4.10 -15.84 -7.21
N HIS A 246 4.86 -16.04 -8.29
CA HIS A 246 4.45 -16.80 -9.48
C HIS A 246 5.37 -17.99 -9.75
N SER A 247 5.77 -18.72 -8.73
CA SER A 247 6.62 -19.93 -8.83
C SER A 247 5.99 -21.14 -8.12
N ARG A 248 4.67 -21.35 -8.32
CA ARG A 248 3.93 -22.41 -7.63
C ARG A 248 4.30 -23.81 -8.12
N ASN A 249 4.74 -23.93 -9.37
CA ASN A 249 5.18 -25.16 -9.98
C ASN A 249 6.25 -24.89 -11.05
N ILE A 250 6.87 -25.95 -11.57
CA ILE A 250 7.99 -25.85 -12.51
C ILE A 250 7.59 -25.17 -13.83
N PHE A 251 6.38 -25.40 -14.32
CA PHE A 251 5.90 -24.80 -15.59
C PHE A 251 5.65 -23.31 -15.43
N GLU A 252 5.00 -22.91 -14.34
CA GLU A 252 4.79 -21.50 -14.01
C GLU A 252 6.14 -20.79 -13.83
N SER A 253 7.08 -21.39 -13.09
CA SER A 253 8.43 -20.85 -12.90
C SER A 253 9.17 -20.69 -14.24
N ALA A 254 9.09 -21.67 -15.14
CA ALA A 254 9.71 -21.58 -16.46
C ALA A 254 9.10 -20.44 -17.29
N PHE A 255 7.77 -20.33 -17.31
CA PHE A 255 7.07 -19.26 -18.02
C PHE A 255 7.44 -17.87 -17.48
N VAL A 256 7.43 -17.69 -16.16
CA VAL A 256 7.77 -16.42 -15.49
C VAL A 256 9.23 -16.05 -15.76
N ASN A 257 10.14 -17.01 -15.76
CA ASN A 257 11.55 -16.77 -16.10
C ASN A 257 11.72 -16.34 -17.56
N ALA A 258 11.05 -17.00 -18.50
CA ALA A 258 11.06 -16.62 -19.92
C ALA A 258 10.48 -15.21 -20.13
N TYR A 259 9.33 -14.91 -19.49
CA TYR A 259 8.72 -13.57 -19.53
C TYR A 259 9.70 -12.50 -19.07
N PHE A 260 10.32 -12.67 -17.89
CA PHE A 260 11.24 -11.66 -17.37
C PHE A 260 12.57 -11.62 -18.11
N PHE A 261 13.01 -12.71 -18.76
CA PHE A 261 14.13 -12.66 -19.68
C PHE A 261 13.84 -11.72 -20.86
N ALA A 262 12.68 -11.91 -21.52
CA ALA A 262 12.24 -11.05 -22.62
C ALA A 262 12.04 -9.59 -22.15
N HIS A 263 11.45 -9.40 -20.97
CA HIS A 263 11.23 -8.06 -20.42
C HIS A 263 12.55 -7.35 -20.06
N ARG A 264 13.57 -8.06 -19.57
CA ARG A 264 14.91 -7.53 -19.34
C ARG A 264 15.58 -7.09 -20.66
N ALA A 265 15.40 -7.86 -21.73
CA ALA A 265 15.87 -7.47 -23.06
C ALA A 265 15.20 -6.17 -23.53
N TYR A 266 13.87 -6.06 -23.35
CA TYR A 266 13.14 -4.84 -23.64
C TYR A 266 13.66 -3.64 -22.82
N MET A 267 13.87 -3.80 -21.50
CA MET A 267 14.39 -2.74 -20.63
C MET A 267 15.81 -2.33 -21.02
N ALA A 268 16.67 -3.29 -21.33
CA ALA A 268 18.04 -3.01 -21.79
C ALA A 268 18.05 -2.19 -23.09
N MET A 269 17.18 -2.50 -24.04
CA MET A 269 17.03 -1.75 -25.28
C MET A 269 16.44 -0.35 -25.04
N LYS A 270 15.38 -0.25 -24.24
CA LYS A 270 14.67 1.01 -23.93
C LYS A 270 15.60 2.03 -23.25
N TYR A 271 16.38 1.58 -22.27
CA TYR A 271 17.28 2.45 -21.49
C TYR A 271 18.72 2.42 -21.97
N LYS A 272 19.04 1.68 -23.05
CA LYS A 272 20.40 1.48 -23.60
C LYS A 272 21.41 1.04 -22.54
N ASP A 273 20.97 0.19 -21.61
CA ASP A 273 21.75 -0.30 -20.47
C ASP A 273 21.69 -1.84 -20.35
N ILE A 274 22.76 -2.50 -20.79
CA ILE A 274 22.90 -3.96 -20.73
C ILE A 274 22.91 -4.51 -19.30
N LYS A 275 23.17 -3.66 -18.30
CA LYS A 275 23.20 -4.07 -16.89
C LYS A 275 21.84 -4.58 -16.38
N TYR A 276 20.72 -4.33 -17.10
CA TYR A 276 19.43 -4.96 -16.80
C TYR A 276 19.46 -6.50 -16.85
N PHE A 277 20.43 -7.11 -17.53
CA PHE A 277 20.66 -8.57 -17.51
C PHE A 277 21.46 -9.05 -16.28
N LYS A 278 22.14 -8.15 -15.59
CA LYS A 278 22.95 -8.47 -14.40
C LYS A 278 22.10 -8.28 -13.14
N GLY A 279 21.24 -9.21 -12.84
CA GLY A 279 20.37 -9.11 -11.65
C GLY A 279 19.80 -10.43 -11.21
#